data_012f7d73575b9ef406affd3bef0ea4c1
#
_entry.id   012f7d73575b9ef406affd3bef0ea4c1
#
_cell.length_a   1.000
_cell.length_b   1.000
_cell.length_c   1.000
_cell.angle_alpha   90.00
_cell.angle_beta   90.00
_cell.angle_gamma   90.00
#
_symmetry.space_group_name_H-M   'P 1'
#
loop_
_entity.id
_entity.type
_entity.pdbx_description
1 polymer ?
#
loop_
_entity_poly.entity_id
_entity_poly.type
_entity_poly.pdbx_seq_one_letter_code
_entity_poly.pdbx_strand_id
1 'polypeptide(L)' 'MQKSQVKLEKEVMDFNLRFKVGDKVNLEDDDGNIREVTIERPATILGGHSSVGWFEEISGCYQLDRVRY' A
#
# COMPACT_ATOMS: atom_id res chain seq x y z
N MET A 1 18.05 -2.72 -3.46
CA MET A 1 17.99 -2.02 -4.76
C MET A 1 16.68 -1.28 -4.87
N GLN A 2 16.72 -0.02 -5.26
CA GLN A 2 15.51 0.79 -5.38
C GLN A 2 14.77 0.44 -6.68
N LYS A 3 13.45 0.47 -6.61
CA LYS A 3 12.62 0.29 -7.79
C LYS A 3 12.70 1.54 -8.67
N SER A 4 12.55 1.36 -9.97
CA SER A 4 12.53 2.49 -10.88
C SER A 4 11.26 3.31 -10.66
N GLN A 5 11.30 4.58 -11.04
CA GLN A 5 10.14 5.48 -10.94
C GLN A 5 8.95 4.92 -11.71
N VAL A 6 9.19 4.39 -12.89
CA VAL A 6 8.12 3.80 -13.73
C VAL A 6 7.45 2.63 -13.01
N LYS A 7 8.24 1.79 -12.36
CA LYS A 7 7.71 0.63 -11.64
C LYS A 7 6.88 1.06 -10.44
N LEU A 8 7.34 2.06 -9.70
CA LEU A 8 6.60 2.60 -8.56
C LEU A 8 5.26 3.21 -9.00
N GLU A 9 5.28 3.96 -10.09
CA GLU A 9 4.05 4.57 -10.61
C GLU A 9 3.06 3.50 -11.05
N LYS A 10 3.55 2.42 -11.65
CA LYS A 10 2.70 1.33 -12.07
C LYS A 10 2.09 0.60 -10.87
N GLU A 11 2.87 0.38 -9.82
CA GLU A 11 2.35 -0.25 -8.60
C GLU A 11 1.24 0.58 -7.97
N VAL A 12 1.44 1.88 -7.88
CA VAL A 12 0.45 2.79 -7.32
C VAL A 12 -0.81 2.80 -8.18
N MET A 13 -0.65 2.90 -9.49
CA MET A 13 -1.78 2.92 -10.41
C MET A 13 -2.59 1.62 -10.33
N ASP A 14 -1.91 0.47 -10.39
CA ASP A 14 -2.57 -0.82 -10.31
C ASP A 14 -3.34 -0.98 -9.00
N PHE A 15 -2.73 -0.57 -7.90
CA PHE A 15 -3.38 -0.65 -6.60
C PHE A 15 -4.64 0.21 -6.57
N ASN A 16 -4.55 1.45 -7.05
CA ASN A 16 -5.67 2.38 -7.02
C ASN A 16 -6.79 2.00 -7.99
N LEU A 17 -6.46 1.23 -9.03
CA LEU A 17 -7.47 0.70 -9.93
C LEU A 17 -8.21 -0.49 -9.32
N ARG A 18 -7.51 -1.30 -8.52
CA ARG A 18 -8.10 -2.49 -7.90
C ARG A 18 -8.87 -2.18 -6.64
N PHE A 19 -8.39 -1.21 -5.87
CA PHE A 19 -8.92 -0.92 -4.53
C PHE A 19 -9.22 0.56 -4.41
N LYS A 20 -10.29 0.87 -3.66
CA LYS A 20 -10.72 2.24 -3.43
C LYS A 20 -10.75 2.52 -1.94
N VAL A 21 -10.77 3.80 -1.59
CA VAL A 21 -10.95 4.21 -0.19
C VAL A 21 -12.20 3.55 0.37
N GLY A 22 -12.04 2.94 1.54
CA GLY A 22 -13.11 2.19 2.19
C GLY A 22 -13.07 0.69 1.91
N ASP A 23 -12.31 0.24 0.91
CA ASP A 23 -12.15 -1.19 0.66
C ASP A 23 -11.25 -1.82 1.71
N LYS A 24 -11.46 -3.12 1.96
CA LYS A 24 -10.65 -3.88 2.90
C LYS A 24 -9.65 -4.74 2.17
N VAL A 25 -8.44 -4.79 2.70
CA VAL A 25 -7.36 -5.61 2.14
C VAL A 25 -6.66 -6.33 3.28
N ASN A 26 -5.93 -7.39 2.94
CA ASN A 26 -5.09 -8.10 3.91
C ASN A 26 -3.69 -7.50 3.87
N LEU A 27 -3.15 -7.18 5.03
CA LEU A 27 -1.84 -6.56 5.16
C LEU A 27 -0.97 -7.39 6.09
N GLU A 28 0.26 -7.67 5.67
CA GLU A 28 1.23 -8.35 6.53
C GLU A 28 1.97 -7.28 7.35
N ASP A 29 1.89 -7.39 8.67
CA ASP A 29 2.57 -6.44 9.56
C ASP A 29 4.03 -6.83 9.76
N ASP A 30 4.74 -6.06 10.61
CA ASP A 30 6.17 -6.27 10.83
C ASP A 30 6.46 -7.58 11.56
N ASP A 31 5.47 -8.15 12.24
CA ASP A 31 5.61 -9.42 12.94
C ASP A 31 5.27 -10.61 12.03
N GLY A 32 4.90 -10.36 10.79
CA GLY A 32 4.52 -11.40 9.85
C GLY A 32 3.07 -11.84 9.96
N ASN A 33 2.27 -11.18 10.77
CA ASN A 33 0.85 -11.50 10.92
C ASN A 33 0.04 -10.80 9.83
N ILE A 34 -0.98 -11.50 9.32
CA ILE A 34 -1.88 -10.96 8.31
C ILE A 34 -3.09 -10.37 9.03
N ARG A 35 -3.41 -9.11 8.75
CA ARG A 35 -4.59 -8.45 9.32
C ARG A 35 -5.40 -7.80 8.22
N GLU A 36 -6.72 -7.78 8.42
CA GLU A 36 -7.60 -7.05 7.52
C GLU A 36 -7.61 -5.59 7.92
N VAL A 37 -7.38 -4.72 6.95
CA VAL A 37 -7.33 -3.27 7.17
C VAL A 37 -8.16 -2.56 6.11
N THR A 38 -8.56 -1.33 6.40
CA THR A 38 -9.40 -0.53 5.52
C THR A 38 -8.58 0.59 4.90
N ILE A 39 -8.68 0.76 3.60
CA ILE A 39 -7.94 1.79 2.87
C ILE A 39 -8.47 3.16 3.27
N GLU A 40 -7.59 4.01 3.82
CA GLU A 40 -7.95 5.34 4.29
C GLU A 40 -7.85 6.38 3.18
N ARG A 41 -6.84 6.25 2.30
CA ARG A 41 -6.63 7.18 1.19
C ARG A 41 -5.93 6.45 0.05
N PRO A 42 -5.94 7.02 -1.16
CA PRO A 42 -5.27 6.38 -2.30
C PRO A 42 -3.78 6.18 -2.04
N ALA A 43 -3.24 5.12 -2.63
CA ALA A 43 -1.80 4.88 -2.57
C ALA A 43 -1.04 5.99 -3.31
N THR A 44 0.19 6.21 -2.88
CA THR A 44 1.04 7.24 -3.50
C THR A 44 2.50 6.83 -3.41
N ILE A 45 3.37 7.61 -4.02
CA ILE A 45 4.81 7.42 -3.94
C ILE A 45 5.35 8.39 -2.88
N LEU A 46 6.01 7.84 -1.87
CA LEU A 46 6.57 8.62 -0.78
C LEU A 46 8.05 8.87 -1.03
N GLY A 47 8.45 10.14 -1.02
CA GLY A 47 9.86 10.49 -1.20
C GLY A 47 10.44 10.12 -2.55
N GLY A 48 9.60 9.78 -3.52
CA GLY A 48 10.04 9.43 -4.86
C GLY A 48 10.64 8.05 -5.01
N HIS A 49 10.63 7.21 -3.95
CA HIS A 49 11.29 5.90 -4.02
C HIS A 49 10.55 4.79 -3.29
N SER A 50 9.36 5.03 -2.75
CA SER A 50 8.57 3.99 -2.10
C SER A 50 7.10 4.15 -2.45
N SER A 51 6.46 3.06 -2.87
CA SER A 51 5.00 3.03 -3.07
C SER A 51 4.36 2.62 -1.76
N VAL A 52 3.44 3.43 -1.24
CA VAL A 52 2.85 3.23 0.08
C VAL A 52 1.35 3.46 0.07
N GLY A 53 0.68 2.90 1.07
CA GLY A 53 -0.74 3.15 1.31
C GLY A 53 -0.98 3.48 2.77
N TRP A 54 -2.14 4.08 3.05
CA TRP A 54 -2.57 4.41 4.41
C TRP A 54 -3.84 3.63 4.73
N PHE A 55 -3.92 3.13 5.97
CA PHE A 55 -5.01 2.28 6.42
C PHE A 55 -5.57 2.83 7.73
N GLU A 56 -6.89 2.77 7.89
CA GLU A 56 -7.57 3.38 9.03
C GLU A 56 -7.12 2.77 10.36
N GLU A 57 -6.83 1.48 10.36
CA GLU A 57 -6.48 0.75 11.59
C GLU A 57 -5.00 0.89 11.98
N ILE A 58 -4.20 1.56 11.15
CA ILE A 58 -2.75 1.62 11.33
C ILE A 58 -2.29 3.06 11.28
N SER A 59 -1.46 3.44 12.24
CA SER A 59 -0.78 4.74 12.26
C SER A 59 0.35 4.72 11.24
N GLY A 60 0.41 5.75 10.38
CA GLY A 60 1.46 5.85 9.39
C GLY A 60 1.15 5.04 8.14
N CYS A 61 2.13 4.91 7.26
CA CYS A 61 1.96 4.22 5.98
C CYS A 61 2.71 2.90 5.95
N TYR A 62 2.27 2.00 5.06
CA TYR A 62 2.95 0.74 4.79
C TYR A 62 3.24 0.63 3.31
N GLN A 63 4.32 -0.06 2.96
CA GLN A 63 4.65 -0.30 1.57
C GLN A 63 3.60 -1.22 0.93
N LEU A 64 3.30 -0.97 -0.34
CA LEU A 64 2.27 -1.74 -1.04
C LEU A 64 2.63 -3.22 -1.18
N ASP A 65 3.93 -3.57 -1.13
CA ASP A 65 4.34 -4.96 -1.20
C ASP A 65 4.00 -5.77 0.05
N ARG A 66 3.52 -5.11 1.10
CA ARG A 66 2.99 -5.79 2.29
C ARG A 66 1.53 -6.21 2.14
N VAL A 67 0.85 -5.71 1.12
CA VAL A 67 -0.53 -6.10 0.85
C VAL A 67 -0.56 -7.50 0.26
N ARG A 68 -1.42 -8.36 0.81
CA ARG A 68 -1.57 -9.75 0.34
C ARG A 68 -2.93 -9.91 -0.31
N TYR A 69 -2.94 -10.49 -1.48
CA TYR A 69 -4.16 -10.70 -2.26
C TYR A 69 -4.75 -12.08 -2.04
#